data_d9d7cdc27cc8c7e48b351a13797a8e6d
#
_entry.id   d9d7cdc27cc8c7e48b351a13797a8e6d
#
_cell.length_a   1.000
_cell.length_b   1.000
_cell.length_c   1.000
_cell.angle_alpha   90.00
_cell.angle_beta   90.00
_cell.angle_gamma   90.00
#
_symmetry.space_group_name_H-M   'P 1'
#
loop_
_entity.id
_entity.type
_entity.pdbx_description
1 polymer ?
#
loop_
_entity_poly.entity_id
_entity_poly.type
_entity_poly.pdbx_seq_one_letter_code
_entity_poly.pdbx_strand_id
1 'polypeptide(L)'
;MNNLENVKWKEFKIKELFKTFNGTNGLQVPTGAYINKKELHNSDIPRITVRDTNNGVDSFSSSRSRNYKLFNNFISVSFLGSVFYHPYKASLDMKVHCLQLKDRELNKYLAKFLIISIKNNIKNSSYGNQLSSTDLPQKMILLPVNAKGNPDYAYMEKYVRQIEKEKLKEYYEYISKELKTLDLLGGG
;
A
#
# COMPACT_ATOMS: atom_id res chain seq x y z
N MET A 1 5.72 -20.89 15.26
CA MET A 1 4.62 -20.78 14.27
C MET A 1 3.40 -20.21 14.96
N ASN A 2 2.98 -18.98 14.66
CA ASN A 2 1.72 -18.47 15.18
C ASN A 2 0.58 -19.23 14.48
N ASN A 3 -0.24 -19.92 15.27
CA ASN A 3 -1.39 -20.68 14.77
C ASN A 3 -2.38 -19.74 14.08
N LEU A 4 -2.33 -19.66 12.74
CA LEU A 4 -3.36 -19.02 11.93
C LEU A 4 -4.72 -19.77 12.04
N GLU A 5 -4.68 -21.00 12.56
CA GLU A 5 -5.84 -21.91 12.64
C GLU A 5 -6.97 -21.42 13.54
N ASN A 6 -6.70 -20.52 14.48
CA ASN A 6 -7.72 -19.99 15.40
C ASN A 6 -8.15 -18.54 15.11
N VAL A 7 -7.68 -17.95 14.00
CA VAL A 7 -8.02 -16.57 13.64
C VAL A 7 -9.28 -16.55 12.80
N LYS A 8 -10.29 -15.84 13.27
CA LYS A 8 -11.50 -15.61 12.49
C LYS A 8 -11.25 -14.53 11.45
N TRP A 9 -11.75 -14.75 10.24
CA TRP A 9 -11.62 -13.86 9.10
C TRP A 9 -13.00 -13.40 8.63
N LYS A 10 -13.06 -12.16 8.15
CA LYS A 10 -14.28 -11.57 7.59
C LYS A 10 -13.95 -10.68 6.41
N GLU A 11 -14.85 -10.62 5.46
CA GLU A 11 -14.78 -9.71 4.32
C GLU A 11 -15.29 -8.31 4.71
N PHE A 12 -14.57 -7.29 4.25
CA PHE A 12 -14.92 -5.88 4.41
C PHE A 12 -14.83 -5.18 3.06
N LYS A 13 -15.80 -4.32 2.77
CA LYS A 13 -15.67 -3.43 1.61
C LYS A 13 -14.63 -2.35 1.90
N ILE A 14 -13.87 -1.95 0.88
CA ILE A 14 -12.88 -0.87 0.97
C ILE A 14 -13.52 0.39 1.59
N LYS A 15 -14.74 0.74 1.19
CA LYS A 15 -15.48 1.88 1.74
C LYS A 15 -15.79 1.81 3.22
N GLU A 16 -15.78 0.65 3.84
CA GLU A 16 -16.02 0.51 5.28
C GLU A 16 -14.79 0.94 6.09
N LEU A 17 -13.61 0.74 5.54
CA LEU A 17 -12.32 0.91 6.21
C LEU A 17 -11.61 2.21 5.81
N PHE A 18 -11.69 2.59 4.54
CA PHE A 18 -10.94 3.70 3.98
C PHE A 18 -11.80 4.93 3.71
N LYS A 19 -11.16 6.11 3.70
CA LYS A 19 -11.82 7.39 3.43
C LYS A 19 -12.41 7.39 2.02
N THR A 20 -13.64 7.85 1.92
CA THR A 20 -14.40 8.00 0.68
C THR A 20 -15.13 9.33 0.69
N PHE A 21 -15.60 9.79 -0.45
CA PHE A 21 -16.44 10.97 -0.61
C PHE A 21 -17.52 10.73 -1.67
N ASN A 22 -18.60 11.48 -1.58
CA ASN A 22 -19.64 11.48 -2.62
C ASN A 22 -19.20 12.40 -3.75
N GLY A 23 -18.87 11.81 -4.89
CA GLY A 23 -18.57 12.54 -6.13
C GLY A 23 -19.76 12.54 -7.09
N THR A 24 -19.59 13.12 -8.27
CA THR A 24 -20.64 13.21 -9.32
C THR A 24 -21.16 11.84 -9.73
N ASN A 25 -20.30 10.82 -9.76
CA ASN A 25 -20.63 9.47 -10.19
C ASN A 25 -20.82 8.49 -9.01
N GLY A 26 -21.21 8.99 -7.83
CA GLY A 26 -21.44 8.19 -6.63
C GLY A 26 -20.25 8.18 -5.67
N LEU A 27 -20.21 7.17 -4.77
CA LEU A 27 -19.20 7.04 -3.75
C LEU A 27 -17.84 6.69 -4.36
N GLN A 28 -16.82 7.47 -4.05
CA GLN A 28 -15.48 7.36 -4.62
C GLN A 28 -14.40 7.37 -3.55
N VAL A 29 -13.24 6.72 -3.83
CA VAL A 29 -11.99 6.97 -3.12
C VAL A 29 -11.30 8.20 -3.73
N PRO A 30 -10.52 8.97 -2.93
CA PRO A 30 -9.73 10.07 -3.47
C PRO A 30 -8.76 9.60 -4.56
N THR A 31 -8.58 10.43 -5.58
CA THR A 31 -7.64 10.20 -6.69
C THR A 31 -6.75 11.40 -6.87
N GLY A 32 -5.61 11.19 -7.52
CA GLY A 32 -4.78 12.26 -8.04
C GLY A 32 -5.48 13.04 -9.14
N ALA A 33 -4.71 13.86 -9.83
CA ALA A 33 -5.19 14.69 -10.92
C ALA A 33 -4.19 14.70 -12.09
N TYR A 34 -4.73 14.89 -13.30
CA TYR A 34 -3.89 15.22 -14.44
C TYR A 34 -3.29 16.60 -14.25
N ILE A 35 -1.96 16.69 -14.33
CA ILE A 35 -1.21 17.95 -14.35
C ILE A 35 -0.36 17.93 -15.61
N ASN A 36 -0.45 18.99 -16.40
CA ASN A 36 0.37 19.12 -17.60
C ASN A 36 1.85 19.13 -17.21
N LYS A 37 2.69 18.42 -17.97
CA LYS A 37 4.15 18.36 -17.70
C LYS A 37 4.81 19.73 -17.65
N LYS A 38 4.32 20.70 -18.42
CA LYS A 38 4.81 22.10 -18.43
C LYS A 38 4.52 22.86 -17.13
N GLU A 39 3.55 22.39 -16.34
CA GLU A 39 3.16 22.96 -15.03
C GLU A 39 3.84 22.25 -13.86
N LEU A 40 4.61 21.21 -14.13
CA LEU A 40 5.40 20.50 -13.12
C LEU A 40 6.78 21.16 -12.99
N HIS A 41 7.14 21.48 -11.76
CA HIS A 41 8.44 22.06 -11.40
C HIS A 41 9.18 21.12 -10.46
N ASN A 42 10.50 21.03 -10.58
CA ASN A 42 11.33 20.22 -9.69
C ASN A 42 11.09 20.59 -8.22
N SER A 43 10.97 19.61 -7.37
CA SER A 43 10.79 19.76 -5.92
C SER A 43 11.24 18.47 -5.20
N ASP A 44 11.08 18.44 -3.89
CA ASP A 44 11.31 17.26 -3.04
C ASP A 44 10.07 16.35 -2.88
N ILE A 45 8.96 16.69 -3.54
CA ILE A 45 7.68 15.97 -3.42
C ILE A 45 7.62 14.84 -4.45
N PRO A 46 7.55 13.57 -4.02
CA PRO A 46 7.37 12.44 -4.92
C PRO A 46 6.03 12.56 -5.68
N ARG A 47 6.07 12.31 -6.98
CA ARG A 47 4.90 12.15 -7.83
C ARG A 47 4.69 10.68 -8.14
N ILE A 48 3.56 10.15 -7.69
CA ILE A 48 3.20 8.74 -7.85
C ILE A 48 2.33 8.60 -9.10
N THR A 49 2.73 7.69 -9.98
CA THR A 49 2.01 7.37 -11.22
C THR A 49 1.61 5.89 -11.26
N VAL A 50 1.17 5.43 -12.41
CA VAL A 50 0.70 4.04 -12.60
C VAL A 50 1.84 3.00 -12.72
N ARG A 51 3.09 3.41 -12.55
CA ARG A 51 4.24 2.50 -12.58
C ARG A 51 4.11 1.42 -11.51
N ASP A 52 4.61 0.24 -11.81
CA ASP A 52 4.71 -0.90 -10.89
C ASP A 52 6.11 -1.06 -10.27
N THR A 53 7.06 -0.21 -10.68
CA THR A 53 8.44 -0.14 -10.17
C THR A 53 8.64 1.10 -9.29
N ASN A 54 9.72 1.15 -8.50
CA ASN A 54 10.11 2.27 -7.63
C ASN A 54 8.96 2.79 -6.74
N ASN A 55 8.12 1.90 -6.22
CA ASN A 55 6.92 2.25 -5.44
C ASN A 55 5.98 3.23 -6.19
N GLY A 56 5.94 3.18 -7.52
CA GLY A 56 5.13 4.08 -8.34
C GLY A 56 5.70 5.49 -8.51
N VAL A 57 6.85 5.81 -7.89
CA VAL A 57 7.48 7.14 -8.00
C VAL A 57 8.03 7.33 -9.42
N ASP A 58 7.54 8.36 -10.10
CA ASP A 58 7.98 8.75 -11.45
C ASP A 58 8.99 9.88 -11.43
N SER A 59 8.74 10.88 -10.59
CA SER A 59 9.55 12.10 -10.50
C SER A 59 9.40 12.75 -9.13
N PHE A 60 10.19 13.77 -8.88
CA PHE A 60 10.05 14.64 -7.72
C PHE A 60 9.63 16.02 -8.23
N SER A 61 8.35 16.37 -8.04
CA SER A 61 7.78 17.57 -8.65
C SER A 61 6.59 18.14 -7.90
N SER A 62 6.40 19.45 -8.02
CA SER A 62 5.25 20.19 -7.52
C SER A 62 4.58 21.00 -8.63
N SER A 63 3.37 21.50 -8.37
CA SER A 63 2.66 22.38 -9.30
C SER A 63 1.82 23.41 -8.56
N ARG A 64 1.59 24.57 -9.18
CA ARG A 64 0.65 25.60 -8.73
C ARG A 64 -0.77 25.39 -9.27
N SER A 65 -0.99 24.36 -10.06
CA SER A 65 -2.31 24.02 -10.60
C SER A 65 -3.31 23.82 -9.47
N ARG A 66 -4.54 24.32 -9.62
CA ARG A 66 -5.64 24.12 -8.65
C ARG A 66 -6.01 22.65 -8.46
N ASN A 67 -5.69 21.82 -9.44
CA ASN A 67 -5.96 20.39 -9.41
C ASN A 67 -4.84 19.59 -8.73
N TYR A 68 -3.69 20.20 -8.43
CA TYR A 68 -2.58 19.54 -7.76
C TYR A 68 -2.95 19.21 -6.33
N LYS A 69 -2.94 17.90 -6.02
CA LYS A 69 -3.34 17.36 -4.71
C LYS A 69 -2.17 16.68 -4.04
N LEU A 70 -2.07 16.86 -2.73
CA LEU A 70 -1.11 16.19 -1.86
C LEU A 70 -1.83 15.26 -0.90
N PHE A 71 -1.27 14.09 -0.72
CA PHE A 71 -1.71 13.09 0.23
C PHE A 71 -0.54 12.72 1.15
N ASN A 72 -0.83 12.34 2.37
CA ASN A 72 0.17 11.93 3.36
C ASN A 72 -0.27 10.62 4.00
N ASN A 73 0.69 9.73 4.25
CA ASN A 73 0.46 8.45 4.92
C ASN A 73 -0.73 7.65 4.33
N PHE A 74 -0.51 7.04 3.17
CA PHE A 74 -1.56 6.37 2.41
C PHE A 74 -1.04 5.13 1.67
N ILE A 75 -1.96 4.29 1.23
CA ILE A 75 -1.71 3.23 0.24
C ILE A 75 -2.21 3.75 -1.11
N SER A 76 -1.33 3.76 -2.12
CA SER A 76 -1.73 4.03 -3.50
C SER A 76 -2.21 2.76 -4.17
N VAL A 77 -3.26 2.88 -4.99
CA VAL A 77 -3.75 1.80 -5.87
C VAL A 77 -3.88 2.37 -7.27
N SER A 78 -3.07 1.89 -8.22
CA SER A 78 -3.19 2.31 -9.61
C SER A 78 -4.37 1.62 -10.29
N PHE A 79 -4.88 2.20 -11.38
CA PHE A 79 -5.96 1.60 -12.17
C PHE A 79 -5.57 0.25 -12.83
N LEU A 80 -4.26 -0.06 -12.89
CA LEU A 80 -3.71 -1.33 -13.36
C LEU A 80 -3.41 -2.33 -12.23
N GLY A 81 -3.68 -1.97 -10.96
CA GLY A 81 -3.54 -2.87 -9.82
C GLY A 81 -2.20 -2.82 -9.11
N SER A 82 -1.29 -1.88 -9.41
CA SER A 82 -0.11 -1.64 -8.56
C SER A 82 -0.54 -1.06 -7.22
N VAL A 83 0.01 -1.59 -6.11
CA VAL A 83 -0.35 -1.16 -4.75
C VAL A 83 0.91 -0.94 -3.93
N PHE A 84 1.06 0.28 -3.37
CA PHE A 84 2.25 0.67 -2.59
C PHE A 84 1.89 1.51 -1.37
N TYR A 85 2.71 1.45 -0.34
CA TYR A 85 2.60 2.30 0.85
C TYR A 85 3.53 3.50 0.78
N HIS A 86 3.00 4.67 1.11
CA HIS A 86 3.71 5.94 1.15
C HIS A 86 3.54 6.57 2.54
N PRO A 87 4.54 6.43 3.45
CA PRO A 87 4.50 7.06 4.78
C PRO A 87 4.73 8.56 4.75
N TYR A 88 5.04 9.10 3.60
CA TYR A 88 5.40 10.50 3.36
C TYR A 88 4.35 11.23 2.52
N LYS A 89 4.50 12.54 2.40
CA LYS A 89 3.67 13.40 1.54
C LYS A 89 4.06 13.19 0.07
N ALA A 90 3.07 12.92 -0.78
CA ALA A 90 3.25 12.76 -2.23
C ALA A 90 2.07 13.30 -3.02
N SER A 91 2.29 13.62 -4.29
CA SER A 91 1.24 13.89 -5.25
C SER A 91 0.91 12.65 -6.08
N LEU A 92 -0.33 12.52 -6.53
CA LEU A 92 -0.79 11.41 -7.34
C LEU A 92 -1.20 11.86 -8.72
N ASP A 93 -0.94 11.02 -9.72
CA ASP A 93 -1.53 11.16 -11.05
C ASP A 93 -3.00 10.75 -11.08
N MET A 94 -3.74 11.16 -12.10
CA MET A 94 -5.19 11.02 -12.22
C MET A 94 -5.70 9.57 -12.12
N LYS A 95 -4.89 8.58 -12.48
CA LYS A 95 -5.22 7.16 -12.46
C LYS A 95 -4.64 6.39 -11.27
N VAL A 96 -4.31 7.12 -10.21
CA VAL A 96 -3.84 6.56 -8.95
C VAL A 96 -4.80 6.96 -7.83
N HIS A 97 -5.31 5.95 -7.15
CA HIS A 97 -6.25 6.09 -6.04
C HIS A 97 -5.50 6.17 -4.71
N CYS A 98 -6.04 6.92 -3.76
CA CYS A 98 -5.50 7.11 -2.43
C CYS A 98 -6.37 6.39 -1.39
N LEU A 99 -5.79 5.45 -0.65
CA LEU A 99 -6.45 4.76 0.44
C LEU A 99 -5.83 5.18 1.78
N GLN A 100 -6.57 5.94 2.56
CA GLN A 100 -6.26 6.29 3.95
C GLN A 100 -7.31 5.67 4.86
N LEU A 101 -6.90 5.05 5.96
CA LEU A 101 -7.86 4.52 6.94
C LEU A 101 -8.69 5.66 7.54
N LYS A 102 -9.94 5.36 7.93
CA LYS A 102 -10.87 6.34 8.49
C LYS A 102 -10.52 6.72 9.92
N ASP A 103 -10.11 5.75 10.69
CA ASP A 103 -10.08 5.80 12.17
C ASP A 103 -8.65 5.76 12.75
N ARG A 104 -7.64 5.62 11.92
CA ARG A 104 -6.24 5.54 12.36
C ARG A 104 -5.23 5.87 11.28
N GLU A 105 -4.01 6.14 11.68
CA GLU A 105 -2.87 6.24 10.78
C GLU A 105 -2.32 4.86 10.41
N LEU A 106 -1.75 4.77 9.21
CA LEU A 106 -1.02 3.60 8.76
C LEU A 106 0.39 3.60 9.36
N ASN A 107 0.87 2.44 9.76
CA ASN A 107 2.29 2.19 9.96
C ASN A 107 2.78 1.13 8.96
N LYS A 108 4.10 0.95 8.85
CA LYS A 108 4.69 0.04 7.87
C LYS A 108 4.19 -1.41 7.94
N TYR A 109 3.85 -1.89 9.13
CA TYR A 109 3.42 -3.27 9.35
C TYR A 109 1.96 -3.47 8.92
N LEU A 110 1.09 -2.59 9.38
CA LEU A 110 -0.31 -2.59 8.99
C LEU A 110 -0.46 -2.38 7.48
N ALA A 111 0.29 -1.43 6.91
CA ALA A 111 0.27 -1.18 5.47
C ALA A 111 0.70 -2.41 4.66
N LYS A 112 1.77 -3.11 5.06
CA LYS A 112 2.22 -4.35 4.40
C LYS A 112 1.12 -5.42 4.39
N PHE A 113 0.41 -5.62 5.51
CA PHE A 113 -0.70 -6.57 5.58
C PHE A 113 -1.85 -6.17 4.64
N LEU A 114 -2.30 -4.92 4.73
CA LEU A 114 -3.40 -4.40 3.90
C LEU A 114 -3.07 -4.44 2.40
N ILE A 115 -1.84 -4.12 2.00
CA ILE A 115 -1.39 -4.21 0.61
C ILE A 115 -1.61 -5.61 0.04
N ILE A 116 -1.22 -6.66 0.78
CA ILE A 116 -1.40 -8.04 0.33
C ILE A 116 -2.88 -8.39 0.21
N SER A 117 -3.70 -8.01 1.21
CA SER A 117 -5.15 -8.23 1.18
C SER A 117 -5.81 -7.51 0.00
N ILE A 118 -5.41 -6.26 -0.28
CA ILE A 118 -5.91 -5.50 -1.43
C ILE A 118 -5.47 -6.15 -2.74
N LYS A 119 -4.17 -6.42 -2.93
CA LYS A 119 -3.62 -7.05 -4.14
C LYS A 119 -4.32 -8.35 -4.49
N ASN A 120 -4.62 -9.18 -3.50
CA ASN A 120 -5.30 -10.46 -3.73
C ASN A 120 -6.70 -10.32 -4.33
N ASN A 121 -7.37 -9.20 -4.08
CA ASN A 121 -8.75 -8.96 -4.52
C ASN A 121 -8.86 -8.11 -5.80
N ILE A 122 -7.74 -7.51 -6.26
CA ILE A 122 -7.71 -6.69 -7.48
C ILE A 122 -6.85 -7.30 -8.59
N LYS A 123 -6.44 -8.58 -8.46
CA LYS A 123 -5.52 -9.29 -9.37
C LYS A 123 -5.94 -9.27 -10.85
N ASN A 124 -7.23 -9.11 -11.13
CA ASN A 124 -7.77 -9.12 -12.49
C ASN A 124 -7.84 -7.71 -13.13
N SER A 125 -7.23 -6.71 -12.51
CA SER A 125 -7.15 -5.37 -13.08
C SER A 125 -6.14 -5.35 -14.24
N SER A 126 -6.57 -4.90 -15.41
CA SER A 126 -5.77 -4.84 -16.64
C SER A 126 -6.26 -3.69 -17.51
N TYR A 127 -5.63 -3.47 -18.66
CA TYR A 127 -6.08 -2.45 -19.61
C TYR A 127 -7.55 -2.65 -20.07
N GLY A 128 -8.02 -3.90 -20.16
CA GLY A 128 -9.42 -4.22 -20.51
C GLY A 128 -10.39 -4.20 -19.30
N ASN A 129 -9.84 -4.18 -18.06
CA ASN A 129 -10.64 -4.17 -16.84
C ASN A 129 -9.97 -3.22 -15.81
N GLN A 130 -10.05 -1.93 -16.11
CA GLN A 130 -9.42 -0.87 -15.30
C GLN A 130 -10.20 -0.65 -14.01
N LEU A 131 -9.46 -0.55 -12.91
CA LEU A 131 -10.03 -0.24 -11.60
C LEU A 131 -10.37 1.26 -11.51
N SER A 132 -11.65 1.59 -11.32
CA SER A 132 -12.09 2.98 -11.19
C SER A 132 -12.16 3.43 -9.72
N SER A 133 -12.25 4.75 -9.53
CA SER A 133 -12.46 5.34 -8.20
C SER A 133 -13.82 4.99 -7.58
N THR A 134 -14.81 4.58 -8.40
CA THR A 134 -16.15 4.16 -7.98
C THR A 134 -16.23 2.65 -7.73
N ASP A 135 -15.43 1.85 -8.43
CA ASP A 135 -15.40 0.39 -8.24
C ASP A 135 -14.62 0.00 -7.00
N LEU A 136 -13.48 0.68 -6.77
CA LEU A 136 -12.59 0.36 -5.65
C LEU A 136 -13.29 0.39 -4.29
N PRO A 137 -14.19 1.34 -3.96
CA PRO A 137 -14.95 1.33 -2.71
C PRO A 137 -15.78 0.06 -2.48
N GLN A 138 -16.22 -0.61 -3.54
CA GLN A 138 -17.06 -1.81 -3.47
C GLN A 138 -16.26 -3.12 -3.41
N LYS A 139 -14.96 -3.09 -3.70
CA LYS A 139 -14.10 -4.29 -3.61
C LYS A 139 -14.05 -4.79 -2.17
N MET A 140 -14.11 -6.12 -2.04
CA MET A 140 -14.01 -6.80 -0.75
C MET A 140 -12.54 -7.09 -0.45
N ILE A 141 -12.15 -7.02 0.81
CA ILE A 141 -10.86 -7.52 1.30
C ILE A 141 -11.11 -8.42 2.51
N LEU A 142 -10.38 -9.51 2.59
CA LEU A 142 -10.46 -10.45 3.70
C LEU A 142 -9.47 -10.06 4.79
N LEU A 143 -9.96 -9.83 6.01
CA LEU A 143 -9.15 -9.41 7.15
C LEU A 143 -9.44 -10.26 8.39
N PRO A 144 -8.45 -10.45 9.28
CA PRO A 144 -8.67 -11.05 10.59
C PRO A 144 -9.53 -10.12 11.45
N VAL A 145 -10.39 -10.72 12.27
CA VAL A 145 -11.29 -9.97 13.15
C VAL A 145 -11.06 -10.30 14.62
N ASN A 146 -11.26 -9.29 15.46
CA ASN A 146 -11.28 -9.43 16.91
C ASN A 146 -12.61 -10.07 17.40
N ALA A 147 -12.74 -10.28 18.70
CA ALA A 147 -13.93 -10.87 19.31
C ALA A 147 -15.25 -10.10 19.01
N LYS A 148 -15.18 -8.81 18.66
CA LYS A 148 -16.34 -7.96 18.32
C LYS A 148 -16.67 -8.02 16.82
N GLY A 149 -15.90 -8.78 16.01
CA GLY A 149 -16.10 -8.85 14.56
C GLY A 149 -15.57 -7.63 13.78
N ASN A 150 -14.79 -6.76 14.41
CA ASN A 150 -14.10 -5.65 13.76
C ASN A 150 -12.70 -6.07 13.30
N PRO A 151 -12.08 -5.39 12.31
CA PRO A 151 -10.71 -5.68 11.89
C PRO A 151 -9.74 -5.70 13.08
N ASP A 152 -8.97 -6.78 13.21
CA ASP A 152 -7.94 -6.90 14.25
C ASP A 152 -6.61 -6.33 13.76
N TYR A 153 -6.49 -5.01 13.76
CA TYR A 153 -5.27 -4.33 13.33
C TYR A 153 -4.06 -4.66 14.20
N ALA A 154 -4.27 -4.92 15.49
CA ALA A 154 -3.18 -5.32 16.38
C ALA A 154 -2.61 -6.69 16.00
N TYR A 155 -3.48 -7.64 15.65
CA TYR A 155 -3.05 -8.92 15.11
C TYR A 155 -2.28 -8.76 13.79
N MET A 156 -2.80 -7.95 12.84
CA MET A 156 -2.15 -7.71 11.55
C MET A 156 -0.72 -7.18 11.72
N GLU A 157 -0.54 -6.19 12.59
CA GLU A 157 0.78 -5.62 12.89
C GLU A 157 1.71 -6.64 13.54
N LYS A 158 1.23 -7.36 14.55
CA LYS A 158 2.01 -8.40 15.25
C LYS A 158 2.45 -9.49 14.28
N TYR A 159 1.56 -9.92 13.40
CA TYR A 159 1.84 -10.95 12.41
C TYR A 159 2.96 -10.53 11.45
N VAL A 160 2.89 -9.33 10.88
CA VAL A 160 3.93 -8.84 9.97
C VAL A 160 5.25 -8.60 10.68
N ARG A 161 5.24 -8.09 11.93
CA ARG A 161 6.46 -7.98 12.76
C ARG A 161 7.11 -9.33 13.00
N GLN A 162 6.31 -10.36 13.25
CA GLN A 162 6.82 -11.71 13.47
C GLN A 162 7.50 -12.24 12.21
N ILE A 163 6.87 -12.12 11.04
CA ILE A 163 7.48 -12.54 9.76
C ILE A 163 8.78 -11.76 9.50
N GLU A 164 8.79 -10.44 9.70
CA GLU A 164 10.00 -9.61 9.52
C GLU A 164 11.13 -10.10 10.42
N LYS A 165 10.83 -10.40 11.69
CA LYS A 165 11.82 -10.93 12.66
C LYS A 165 12.36 -12.31 12.23
N GLU A 166 11.49 -13.20 11.79
CA GLU A 166 11.89 -14.53 11.31
C GLU A 166 12.80 -14.43 10.08
N LYS A 167 12.46 -13.57 9.12
CA LYS A 167 13.28 -13.34 7.91
C LYS A 167 14.61 -12.69 8.21
N LEU A 168 14.66 -11.75 9.14
CA LEU A 168 15.92 -11.15 9.59
C LEU A 168 16.81 -12.18 10.30
N LYS A 169 16.24 -13.08 11.08
CA LYS A 169 16.99 -14.16 11.73
C LYS A 169 17.57 -15.13 10.71
N GLU A 170 16.77 -15.60 9.76
CA GLU A 170 17.22 -16.45 8.63
C GLU A 170 18.37 -15.81 7.87
N TYR A 171 18.24 -14.51 7.54
CA TYR A 171 19.28 -13.75 6.85
C TYR A 171 20.56 -13.62 7.67
N TYR A 172 20.45 -13.32 8.96
CA TYR A 172 21.60 -13.25 9.87
C TYR A 172 22.35 -14.60 9.94
N GLU A 173 21.63 -15.70 10.06
CA GLU A 173 22.22 -17.05 10.08
C GLU A 173 22.94 -17.36 8.76
N TYR A 174 22.35 -16.98 7.63
CA TYR A 174 22.98 -17.13 6.31
C TYR A 174 24.30 -16.34 6.22
N ILE A 175 24.28 -15.03 6.50
CA ILE A 175 25.47 -14.18 6.47
C ILE A 175 26.55 -14.67 7.44
N SER A 176 26.18 -15.12 8.62
CA SER A 176 27.14 -15.65 9.61
C SER A 176 27.87 -16.91 9.11
N LYS A 177 27.20 -17.75 8.30
CA LYS A 177 27.82 -18.92 7.68
C LYS A 177 28.79 -18.51 6.57
N GLU A 178 28.37 -17.58 5.70
CA GLU A 178 29.22 -17.07 4.62
C GLU A 178 30.51 -16.45 5.15
N LEU A 179 30.42 -15.60 6.19
CA LEU A 179 31.58 -14.97 6.82
C LEU A 179 32.56 -16.01 7.38
N LYS A 180 32.08 -17.03 8.10
CA LYS A 180 32.91 -18.13 8.60
C LYS A 180 33.64 -18.88 7.47
N THR A 181 32.97 -19.07 6.33
CA THR A 181 33.57 -19.73 5.17
C THR A 181 34.69 -18.88 4.57
N LEU A 182 34.48 -17.55 4.50
CA LEU A 182 35.50 -16.62 4.00
C LEU A 182 36.74 -16.56 4.94
N ASP A 183 36.51 -16.54 6.26
CA ASP A 183 37.61 -16.58 7.26
C ASP A 183 38.45 -17.86 7.16
N LEU A 184 37.83 -18.99 6.85
CA LEU A 184 38.50 -20.27 6.64
C LEU A 184 39.31 -20.32 5.33
N LEU A 185 38.93 -19.56 4.32
CA LEU A 185 39.61 -19.46 3.02
C LEU A 185 40.69 -18.39 2.98
N GLY A 186 40.66 -17.40 3.89
CA GLY A 186 41.60 -16.28 3.96
C GLY A 186 42.74 -16.46 4.95
N GLY A 187 42.79 -17.57 5.70
CA GLY A 187 43.78 -17.90 6.75
C GLY A 187 44.86 -18.89 6.28
N GLY A 188 45.40 -18.67 5.06
CA GLY A 188 46.52 -19.39 4.51
C GLY A 188 47.72 -18.50 4.18
#